data_c1d1b9ea30229ac8593afac14ac27685
#
_entry.id   c1d1b9ea30229ac8593afac14ac27685
#
_cell.length_a   1.000
_cell.length_b   1.000
_cell.length_c   1.000
_cell.angle_alpha   90.00
_cell.angle_beta   90.00
_cell.angle_gamma   90.00
#
_symmetry.space_group_name_H-M   'P 1'
#
loop_
_entity.id
_entity.type
_entity.pdbx_description
1 polymer ?
#
loop_
_entity_poly.entity_id
_entity_poly.type
_entity_poly.pdbx_seq_one_letter_code
_entity_poly.pdbx_strand_id
1 'polypeptide(L)'
;MQPLTTAIFTFFVIISFLLHPLMSNPASAQEKSPESVQMHSEKETDEDFEDEEFDDGFEDEFENAEEEIFDPLSGYNSVMTEFNDGFYVYVLDPVARGYRWIMPDPARRGVKNFFHNLLFPIRFVNNALQLKPINAGEEMFRFIINSTVGIFGIWDPAKEWFGVEAHEEDFGQTLGYYGVGGGFHIVLPFLGPSNLRDMFSLYPDMQMDPVYYVGNRPYNFPKKEGEYLGLNRQTIQQTNLLMLKTVNRESLRIGQYENLKKDAIELYPFLRDVYEQNRAKLIEE
;
A
#
# COMPACT_ATOMS: atom_id res chain seq x y z
N MET A 1 -0.05 21.34 -12.64
CA MET A 1 -0.42 19.98 -13.06
C MET A 1 0.71 19.18 -13.72
N GLN A 2 1.96 19.64 -13.73
CA GLN A 2 3.09 18.90 -14.34
C GLN A 2 3.90 17.96 -13.41
N PRO A 3 3.90 18.06 -12.07
CA PRO A 3 4.84 17.25 -11.27
C PRO A 3 4.46 15.76 -11.14
N LEU A 4 3.19 15.41 -11.14
CA LEU A 4 2.77 14.01 -10.94
C LEU A 4 3.04 13.15 -12.19
N THR A 5 2.74 13.66 -13.37
CA THR A 5 3.01 12.98 -14.64
C THR A 5 4.51 12.79 -14.87
N THR A 6 5.31 13.78 -14.48
CA THR A 6 6.77 13.69 -14.59
C THR A 6 7.35 12.67 -13.59
N ALA A 7 6.86 12.61 -12.35
CA ALA A 7 7.30 11.63 -11.38
C ALA A 7 6.97 10.19 -11.82
N ILE A 8 5.78 9.97 -12.36
CA ILE A 8 5.36 8.67 -12.91
C ILE A 8 6.23 8.29 -14.12
N PHE A 9 6.48 9.24 -15.04
CA PHE A 9 7.33 8.99 -16.21
C PHE A 9 8.79 8.69 -15.83
N THR A 10 9.33 9.40 -14.82
CA THR A 10 10.68 9.16 -14.30
C THR A 10 10.82 7.78 -13.67
N PHE A 11 9.81 7.34 -12.95
CA PHE A 11 9.74 6.01 -12.38
C PHE A 11 9.80 4.92 -13.47
N PHE A 12 9.07 5.09 -14.57
CA PHE A 12 9.11 4.20 -15.72
C PHE A 12 10.48 4.14 -16.40
N VAL A 13 11.13 5.28 -16.58
CA VAL A 13 12.45 5.35 -17.23
C VAL A 13 13.53 4.66 -16.40
N ILE A 14 13.53 4.84 -15.08
CA ILE A 14 14.49 4.20 -14.16
C ILE A 14 14.28 2.68 -14.13
N ILE A 15 13.04 2.21 -14.12
CA ILE A 15 12.73 0.78 -14.18
C ILE A 15 13.16 0.16 -15.51
N SER A 16 12.95 0.85 -16.62
CA SER A 16 13.40 0.39 -17.94
C SER A 16 14.93 0.19 -18.02
N PHE A 17 15.69 1.05 -17.32
CA PHE A 17 17.15 0.92 -17.25
C PHE A 17 17.63 -0.21 -16.32
N LEU A 18 16.89 -0.50 -15.25
CA LEU A 18 17.21 -1.58 -14.32
C LEU A 18 16.86 -2.96 -14.88
N LEU A 19 15.87 -3.05 -15.78
CA LEU A 19 15.44 -4.32 -16.40
C LEU A 19 16.25 -4.74 -17.62
N HIS A 20 16.99 -3.83 -18.26
CA HIS A 20 17.75 -4.12 -19.48
C HIS A 20 18.82 -5.23 -19.32
N PRO A 21 19.57 -5.35 -18.22
CA PRO A 21 20.54 -6.45 -18.04
C PRO A 21 19.91 -7.79 -17.65
N LEU A 22 18.65 -7.84 -17.19
CA LEU A 22 17.99 -9.06 -16.73
C LEU A 22 17.29 -9.86 -17.85
N MET A 23 17.04 -9.22 -19.00
CA MET A 23 16.40 -9.88 -20.15
C MET A 23 17.36 -10.60 -21.10
N SER A 24 18.66 -10.60 -20.86
CA SER A 24 19.67 -11.14 -21.78
C SER A 24 20.21 -12.53 -21.44
N ASN A 25 19.57 -13.31 -20.53
CA ASN A 25 20.05 -14.66 -20.24
C ASN A 25 18.90 -15.66 -20.02
N PRO A 26 18.51 -16.49 -21.02
CA PRO A 26 17.60 -17.60 -20.81
C PRO A 26 18.40 -18.81 -20.34
N ALA A 27 18.54 -19.03 -19.04
CA ALA A 27 19.04 -20.28 -18.48
C ALA A 27 17.87 -21.23 -18.18
N SER A 28 17.87 -22.35 -18.88
CA SER A 28 16.98 -23.50 -18.79
C SER A 28 16.85 -24.00 -17.34
N ALA A 29 15.64 -24.06 -16.82
CA ALA A 29 15.30 -24.84 -15.63
C ALA A 29 14.46 -26.05 -16.04
N GLN A 30 14.99 -27.24 -15.81
CA GLN A 30 14.33 -28.53 -15.98
C GLN A 30 13.19 -28.72 -14.97
N GLU A 31 12.06 -29.04 -15.51
CA GLU A 31 10.84 -29.49 -14.87
C GLU A 31 11.06 -30.83 -14.15
N LYS A 32 10.84 -30.89 -12.84
CA LYS A 32 10.68 -32.13 -12.07
C LYS A 32 9.22 -32.25 -11.66
N SER A 33 8.55 -33.24 -12.24
CA SER A 33 7.19 -33.68 -11.95
C SER A 33 7.12 -34.26 -10.52
N PRO A 34 6.07 -33.94 -9.72
CA PRO A 34 5.80 -34.67 -8.48
C PRO A 34 4.97 -35.92 -8.73
N GLU A 35 5.37 -36.96 -8.07
CA GLU A 35 4.86 -38.29 -7.97
C GLU A 35 3.42 -38.36 -7.44
N SER A 36 2.61 -39.22 -8.08
CA SER A 36 1.21 -39.49 -7.77
C SER A 36 1.06 -40.25 -6.44
N VAL A 37 0.35 -39.64 -5.49
CA VAL A 37 -0.14 -40.33 -4.29
C VAL A 37 -1.47 -41.00 -4.61
N GLN A 38 -1.51 -42.33 -4.51
CA GLN A 38 -2.70 -43.17 -4.62
C GLN A 38 -3.57 -43.04 -3.39
N MET A 39 -4.82 -42.66 -3.59
CA MET A 39 -5.85 -42.62 -2.57
C MET A 39 -6.50 -44.00 -2.44
N HIS A 40 -6.41 -44.62 -1.25
CA HIS A 40 -7.11 -45.83 -0.89
C HIS A 40 -8.59 -45.57 -0.70
N SER A 41 -9.40 -46.35 -1.43
CA SER A 41 -10.84 -46.47 -1.28
C SER A 41 -11.15 -47.42 -0.13
N GLU A 42 -11.75 -46.94 0.95
CA GLU A 42 -12.49 -47.78 1.89
C GLU A 42 -13.99 -47.51 1.75
N LYS A 43 -14.68 -48.61 1.67
CA LYS A 43 -16.09 -48.80 1.40
C LYS A 43 -16.74 -49.16 2.72
N GLU A 44 -17.67 -48.36 3.22
CA GLU A 44 -18.65 -48.78 4.23
C GLU A 44 -19.93 -47.95 4.10
N THR A 45 -20.96 -48.70 3.79
CA THR A 45 -22.24 -49.06 4.42
C THR A 45 -23.35 -48.00 4.35
N ASP A 46 -24.39 -48.44 3.64
CA ASP A 46 -25.71 -47.84 3.55
C ASP A 46 -26.34 -47.69 4.92
N GLU A 47 -26.71 -46.49 5.32
CA GLU A 47 -27.77 -46.20 6.30
C GLU A 47 -28.79 -45.30 5.61
N ASP A 48 -30.02 -45.77 5.63
CA ASP A 48 -31.21 -45.08 5.15
C ASP A 48 -31.39 -43.74 5.86
N PHE A 49 -31.23 -42.62 5.14
CA PHE A 49 -31.67 -41.30 5.57
C PHE A 49 -33.00 -41.02 4.87
N GLU A 50 -34.04 -40.91 5.67
CA GLU A 50 -35.39 -40.44 5.28
C GLU A 50 -35.22 -39.03 4.66
N ASP A 51 -35.87 -38.82 3.51
CA ASP A 51 -36.00 -37.57 2.81
C ASP A 51 -36.77 -36.55 3.69
N GLU A 52 -36.08 -35.75 4.49
CA GLU A 52 -36.62 -34.50 4.99
C GLU A 52 -36.58 -33.50 3.83
N GLU A 53 -37.76 -33.03 3.41
CA GLU A 53 -37.97 -31.92 2.50
C GLU A 53 -37.12 -30.75 2.98
N PHE A 54 -36.02 -30.49 2.29
CA PHE A 54 -35.22 -29.26 2.47
C PHE A 54 -36.10 -28.10 2.01
N ASP A 55 -36.53 -27.30 2.97
CA ASP A 55 -37.32 -26.08 2.82
C ASP A 55 -36.63 -25.14 1.81
N ASP A 56 -37.34 -24.80 0.73
CA ASP A 56 -36.92 -23.86 -0.35
C ASP A 56 -36.60 -22.43 0.14
N GLY A 57 -36.72 -22.18 1.45
CA GLY A 57 -36.43 -20.88 2.05
C GLY A 57 -34.96 -20.47 2.09
N PHE A 58 -34.04 -21.43 1.88
CA PHE A 58 -32.60 -21.13 1.94
C PHE A 58 -32.05 -20.51 0.63
N GLU A 59 -32.65 -20.81 -0.51
CA GLU A 59 -32.19 -20.26 -1.80
C GLU A 59 -32.54 -18.76 -1.92
N ASP A 60 -33.68 -18.32 -1.38
CA ASP A 60 -34.11 -16.92 -1.43
C ASP A 60 -33.26 -15.99 -0.52
N GLU A 61 -32.60 -16.52 0.51
CA GLU A 61 -31.76 -15.73 1.41
C GLU A 61 -30.36 -15.45 0.83
N PHE A 62 -29.88 -16.31 -0.07
CA PHE A 62 -28.62 -16.10 -0.79
C PHE A 62 -28.77 -15.26 -2.06
N GLU A 63 -29.95 -15.27 -2.73
CA GLU A 63 -30.23 -14.43 -3.89
C GLU A 63 -30.36 -12.92 -3.54
N ASN A 64 -30.68 -12.60 -2.26
CA ASN A 64 -30.78 -11.21 -1.81
C ASN A 64 -29.48 -10.63 -1.23
N ALA A 65 -28.37 -11.36 -1.19
CA ALA A 65 -27.13 -10.93 -0.56
C ALA A 65 -26.12 -10.31 -1.52
N GLU A 66 -26.32 -10.35 -2.83
CA GLU A 66 -25.52 -9.59 -3.79
C GLU A 66 -26.16 -8.21 -4.02
N GLU A 67 -26.03 -7.29 -3.05
CA GLU A 67 -26.10 -5.88 -3.39
C GLU A 67 -25.05 -5.67 -4.48
N GLU A 68 -25.50 -5.48 -5.74
CA GLU A 68 -24.61 -5.16 -6.85
C GLU A 68 -23.82 -3.89 -6.48
N ILE A 69 -22.58 -4.11 -6.03
CA ILE A 69 -21.68 -3.00 -5.68
C ILE A 69 -21.51 -2.16 -6.95
N PHE A 70 -21.97 -0.91 -6.89
CA PHE A 70 -21.85 0.02 -8.01
C PHE A 70 -20.38 0.25 -8.37
N ASP A 71 -19.91 -0.45 -9.40
CA ASP A 71 -18.52 -0.41 -9.88
C ASP A 71 -18.46 -0.11 -11.39
N PRO A 72 -18.64 1.15 -11.77
CA PRO A 72 -18.67 1.55 -13.17
C PRO A 72 -17.32 1.41 -13.88
N LEU A 73 -16.24 1.17 -13.11
CA LEU A 73 -14.88 1.03 -13.63
C LEU A 73 -14.34 -0.41 -13.48
N SER A 74 -15.19 -1.42 -13.27
CA SER A 74 -14.79 -2.81 -13.01
C SER A 74 -13.78 -3.34 -14.03
N GLY A 75 -14.01 -3.14 -15.32
CA GLY A 75 -13.09 -3.55 -16.38
C GLY A 75 -11.72 -2.85 -16.31
N TYR A 76 -11.69 -1.53 -16.06
CA TYR A 76 -10.45 -0.79 -15.83
C TYR A 76 -9.75 -1.28 -14.56
N ASN A 77 -10.50 -1.44 -13.49
CA ASN A 77 -10.00 -1.85 -12.18
C ASN A 77 -9.37 -3.23 -12.23
N SER A 78 -9.99 -4.20 -12.94
CA SER A 78 -9.43 -5.54 -13.14
C SER A 78 -8.08 -5.49 -13.87
N VAL A 79 -7.99 -4.75 -14.98
CA VAL A 79 -6.73 -4.59 -15.73
C VAL A 79 -5.65 -3.91 -14.90
N MET A 80 -6.01 -2.88 -14.11
CA MET A 80 -5.05 -2.20 -13.24
C MET A 80 -4.63 -3.07 -12.06
N THR A 81 -5.49 -3.94 -11.56
CA THR A 81 -5.15 -4.93 -10.52
C THR A 81 -4.12 -5.93 -11.05
N GLU A 82 -4.33 -6.48 -12.25
CA GLU A 82 -3.37 -7.38 -12.90
C GLU A 82 -2.03 -6.68 -13.17
N PHE A 83 -2.07 -5.43 -13.62
CA PHE A 83 -0.86 -4.63 -13.82
C PHE A 83 -0.10 -4.42 -12.50
N ASN A 84 -0.80 -4.04 -11.43
CA ASN A 84 -0.19 -3.82 -10.11
C ASN A 84 0.35 -5.13 -9.51
N ASP A 85 -0.36 -6.25 -9.67
CA ASP A 85 0.09 -7.57 -9.27
C ASP A 85 1.37 -7.96 -10.02
N GLY A 86 1.38 -7.82 -11.34
CA GLY A 86 2.56 -8.08 -12.15
C GLY A 86 3.75 -7.18 -11.75
N PHE A 87 3.50 -5.90 -11.52
CA PHE A 87 4.52 -4.98 -11.04
C PHE A 87 5.07 -5.39 -9.66
N TYR A 88 4.20 -5.78 -8.74
CA TYR A 88 4.62 -6.26 -7.42
C TYR A 88 5.49 -7.51 -7.55
N VAL A 89 5.00 -8.54 -8.24
CA VAL A 89 5.66 -9.85 -8.33
C VAL A 89 7.00 -9.78 -9.09
N TYR A 90 7.02 -9.08 -10.22
CA TYR A 90 8.19 -9.09 -11.11
C TYR A 90 9.20 -7.97 -10.85
N VAL A 91 8.79 -6.89 -10.16
CA VAL A 91 9.67 -5.73 -9.95
C VAL A 91 9.86 -5.44 -8.46
N LEU A 92 8.78 -5.18 -7.72
CA LEU A 92 8.88 -4.65 -6.37
C LEU A 92 9.38 -5.71 -5.37
N ASP A 93 8.83 -6.92 -5.40
CA ASP A 93 9.22 -8.00 -4.49
C ASP A 93 10.68 -8.46 -4.69
N PRO A 94 11.19 -8.71 -5.92
CA PRO A 94 12.61 -9.02 -6.11
C PRO A 94 13.54 -7.91 -5.62
N VAL A 95 13.20 -6.64 -5.86
CA VAL A 95 13.98 -5.50 -5.37
C VAL A 95 13.94 -5.43 -3.84
N ALA A 96 12.78 -5.63 -3.23
CA ALA A 96 12.62 -5.65 -1.78
C ALA A 96 13.40 -6.81 -1.13
N ARG A 97 13.42 -7.99 -1.75
CA ARG A 97 14.23 -9.15 -1.30
C ARG A 97 15.73 -8.85 -1.41
N GLY A 98 16.19 -8.25 -2.51
CA GLY A 98 17.57 -7.81 -2.68
C GLY A 98 17.97 -6.76 -1.64
N TYR A 99 17.12 -5.79 -1.38
CA TYR A 99 17.33 -4.78 -0.33
C TYR A 99 17.40 -5.43 1.07
N ARG A 100 16.49 -6.37 1.38
CA ARG A 100 16.49 -7.14 2.63
C ARG A 100 17.78 -7.92 2.84
N TRP A 101 18.37 -8.45 1.77
CA TRP A 101 19.62 -9.19 1.86
C TRP A 101 20.82 -8.29 2.25
N ILE A 102 20.82 -7.02 1.79
CA ILE A 102 21.89 -6.06 2.08
C ILE A 102 21.67 -5.35 3.43
N MET A 103 20.42 -4.97 3.74
CA MET A 103 20.06 -4.16 4.89
C MET A 103 19.50 -5.02 6.04
N PRO A 104 20.17 -5.05 7.21
CA PRO A 104 19.69 -5.81 8.37
C PRO A 104 18.39 -5.23 8.93
N ASP A 105 17.59 -6.08 9.60
CA ASP A 105 16.29 -5.74 10.16
C ASP A 105 16.27 -4.47 11.02
N PRO A 106 17.23 -4.23 11.94
CA PRO A 106 17.22 -3.01 12.74
C PRO A 106 17.36 -1.75 11.90
N ALA A 107 18.18 -1.78 10.84
CA ALA A 107 18.37 -0.64 9.95
C ALA A 107 17.10 -0.36 9.13
N ARG A 108 16.42 -1.41 8.62
CA ARG A 108 15.16 -1.29 7.88
C ARG A 108 14.03 -0.76 8.76
N ARG A 109 13.95 -1.19 10.02
CA ARG A 109 13.01 -0.62 11.01
C ARG A 109 13.32 0.84 11.29
N GLY A 110 14.60 1.20 11.43
CA GLY A 110 15.01 2.59 11.61
C GLY A 110 14.60 3.48 10.42
N VAL A 111 14.78 3.01 9.17
CA VAL A 111 14.32 3.73 7.99
C VAL A 111 12.80 3.86 7.97
N LYS A 112 12.05 2.80 8.33
CA LYS A 112 10.58 2.86 8.47
C LYS A 112 10.18 3.93 9.49
N ASN A 113 10.77 3.90 10.67
CA ASN A 113 10.46 4.83 11.77
C ASN A 113 10.80 6.28 11.39
N PHE A 114 11.94 6.50 10.70
CA PHE A 114 12.32 7.82 10.19
C PHE A 114 11.25 8.39 9.24
N PHE A 115 10.83 7.63 8.22
CA PHE A 115 9.78 8.10 7.31
C PHE A 115 8.44 8.28 8.02
N HIS A 116 8.10 7.40 8.95
CA HIS A 116 6.90 7.54 9.76
C HIS A 116 6.93 8.84 10.60
N ASN A 117 8.04 9.12 11.27
CA ASN A 117 8.22 10.37 12.02
C ASN A 117 8.18 11.62 11.12
N LEU A 118 8.76 11.52 9.92
CA LEU A 118 8.75 12.62 8.93
C LEU A 118 7.33 12.95 8.46
N LEU A 119 6.44 11.95 8.36
CA LEU A 119 5.04 12.12 7.94
C LEU A 119 4.10 12.58 9.06
N PHE A 120 4.65 12.93 10.22
CA PHE A 120 3.90 13.51 11.34
C PHE A 120 2.90 14.61 10.94
N PRO A 121 3.20 15.58 10.03
CA PRO A 121 2.26 16.66 9.73
C PRO A 121 0.93 16.16 9.17
N ILE A 122 0.92 15.07 8.40
CA ILE A 122 -0.30 14.48 7.84
C ILE A 122 -1.18 13.97 8.98
N ARG A 123 -0.64 13.14 9.87
CA ARG A 123 -1.37 12.57 11.00
C ARG A 123 -1.85 13.62 11.98
N PHE A 124 -0.96 14.56 12.36
CA PHE A 124 -1.30 15.62 13.29
C PHE A 124 -2.45 16.50 12.79
N VAL A 125 -2.38 16.95 11.52
CA VAL A 125 -3.39 17.83 10.93
C VAL A 125 -4.72 17.11 10.79
N ASN A 126 -4.72 15.87 10.32
CA ASN A 126 -5.95 15.11 10.12
C ASN A 126 -6.61 14.73 11.45
N ASN A 127 -5.87 14.32 12.49
CA ASN A 127 -6.42 14.14 13.84
C ASN A 127 -7.04 15.45 14.38
N ALA A 128 -6.38 16.59 14.17
CA ALA A 128 -6.90 17.88 14.59
C ALA A 128 -8.16 18.27 13.82
N LEU A 129 -8.22 18.05 12.51
CA LEU A 129 -9.38 18.30 11.66
C LEU A 129 -10.57 17.41 12.04
N GLN A 130 -10.33 16.17 12.47
CA GLN A 130 -11.36 15.26 12.95
C GLN A 130 -11.80 15.51 14.39
N LEU A 131 -11.35 16.61 15.00
CA LEU A 131 -11.68 16.99 16.38
C LEU A 131 -11.24 15.92 17.41
N LYS A 132 -10.13 15.22 17.16
CA LYS A 132 -9.47 14.25 18.03
C LYS A 132 -8.25 14.90 18.72
N PRO A 133 -8.41 15.87 19.67
CA PRO A 133 -7.30 16.65 20.20
C PRO A 133 -6.31 15.84 21.03
N ILE A 134 -6.75 14.74 21.64
CA ILE A 134 -5.88 13.84 22.38
C ILE A 134 -4.92 13.14 21.41
N ASN A 135 -5.46 12.54 20.34
CA ASN A 135 -4.66 11.87 19.32
C ASN A 135 -3.66 12.85 18.65
N ALA A 136 -4.12 14.06 18.31
CA ALA A 136 -3.24 15.11 17.79
C ALA A 136 -2.13 15.48 18.79
N GLY A 137 -2.46 15.57 20.08
CA GLY A 137 -1.47 15.82 21.14
C GLY A 137 -0.45 14.69 21.28
N GLU A 138 -0.89 13.45 21.20
CA GLU A 138 -0.03 12.26 21.23
C GLU A 138 0.89 12.20 20.00
N GLU A 139 0.39 12.52 18.80
CA GLU A 139 1.22 12.62 17.59
C GLU A 139 2.30 13.72 17.73
N MET A 140 1.96 14.88 18.30
CA MET A 140 2.94 15.94 18.59
C MET A 140 3.98 15.46 19.60
N PHE A 141 3.57 14.80 20.69
CA PHE A 141 4.47 14.23 21.68
C PHE A 141 5.41 13.22 21.04
N ARG A 142 4.88 12.29 20.25
CA ARG A 142 5.67 11.29 19.51
C ARG A 142 6.71 11.95 18.62
N PHE A 143 6.30 12.96 17.84
CA PHE A 143 7.21 13.70 16.96
C PHE A 143 8.37 14.35 17.72
N ILE A 144 8.09 15.02 18.85
CA ILE A 144 9.12 15.68 19.67
C ILE A 144 10.09 14.65 20.25
N ILE A 145 9.57 13.60 20.89
CA ILE A 145 10.40 12.59 21.55
C ILE A 145 11.21 11.80 20.51
N ASN A 146 10.58 11.35 19.44
CA ASN A 146 11.24 10.57 18.42
C ASN A 146 12.26 11.38 17.62
N SER A 147 12.02 12.68 17.41
CA SER A 147 12.98 13.54 16.71
C SER A 147 14.19 13.90 17.56
N THR A 148 14.02 14.05 18.87
CA THR A 148 15.09 14.43 19.80
C THR A 148 15.83 13.21 20.34
N VAL A 149 15.17 12.41 21.14
CA VAL A 149 15.74 11.20 21.77
C VAL A 149 15.91 10.07 20.76
N GLY A 150 14.94 9.91 19.84
CA GLY A 150 14.94 8.87 18.81
C GLY A 150 15.81 9.14 17.59
N ILE A 151 16.66 10.17 17.63
CA ILE A 151 17.61 10.55 16.56
C ILE A 151 16.86 10.72 15.22
N PHE A 152 16.13 11.82 15.11
CA PHE A 152 15.28 12.12 13.93
C PHE A 152 14.21 11.06 13.61
N GLY A 153 13.80 10.27 14.61
CA GLY A 153 12.78 9.23 14.44
C GLY A 153 13.30 7.87 13.94
N ILE A 154 14.62 7.66 13.91
CA ILE A 154 15.18 6.32 13.59
C ILE A 154 14.77 5.30 14.65
N TRP A 155 14.71 5.72 15.90
CA TRP A 155 14.17 4.96 17.01
C TRP A 155 12.84 5.55 17.46
N ASP A 156 11.95 4.72 18.07
CA ASP A 156 10.62 5.11 18.54
C ASP A 156 10.49 5.01 20.07
N PRO A 157 11.21 5.86 20.84
CA PRO A 157 11.12 5.87 22.29
C PRO A 157 9.73 6.30 22.81
N ALA A 158 8.95 7.04 22.03
CA ALA A 158 7.59 7.40 22.43
C ALA A 158 6.71 6.14 22.58
N LYS A 159 6.82 5.18 21.69
CA LYS A 159 6.16 3.88 21.81
C LYS A 159 6.83 2.99 22.87
N GLU A 160 8.15 2.82 22.79
CA GLU A 160 8.86 1.84 23.60
C GLU A 160 8.92 2.19 25.11
N TRP A 161 9.04 3.47 25.44
CA TRP A 161 9.17 3.92 26.84
C TRP A 161 7.87 4.44 27.45
N PHE A 162 7.03 5.07 26.63
CA PHE A 162 5.81 5.73 27.10
C PHE A 162 4.54 5.00 26.70
N GLY A 163 4.62 3.99 25.81
CA GLY A 163 3.46 3.23 25.34
C GLY A 163 2.50 4.03 24.45
N VAL A 164 2.94 5.20 23.94
CA VAL A 164 2.11 6.05 23.09
C VAL A 164 2.14 5.51 21.66
N GLU A 165 1.00 4.97 21.18
CA GLU A 165 0.85 4.44 19.84
C GLU A 165 0.65 5.58 18.81
N ALA A 166 0.85 5.28 17.53
CA ALA A 166 0.60 6.22 16.46
C ALA A 166 -0.88 6.19 16.05
N HIS A 167 -1.42 7.37 15.75
CA HIS A 167 -2.79 7.55 15.25
C HIS A 167 -2.72 7.85 13.75
N GLU A 168 -2.82 6.79 12.95
CA GLU A 168 -2.70 6.87 11.49
C GLU A 168 -3.96 7.51 10.90
N GLU A 169 -3.84 8.76 10.48
CA GLU A 169 -4.92 9.52 9.87
C GLU A 169 -4.45 10.17 8.57
N ASP A 170 -5.36 10.22 7.60
CA ASP A 170 -5.18 10.88 6.31
C ASP A 170 -6.39 11.76 5.94
N PHE A 171 -6.27 12.53 4.88
CA PHE A 171 -7.34 13.45 4.49
C PHE A 171 -8.60 12.74 3.97
N GLY A 172 -8.47 11.51 3.43
CA GLY A 172 -9.61 10.69 3.03
C GLY A 172 -10.43 10.24 4.25
N GLN A 173 -9.76 9.86 5.36
CA GLN A 173 -10.43 9.57 6.62
C GLN A 173 -11.10 10.81 7.19
N THR A 174 -10.43 11.96 7.13
CA THR A 174 -11.03 13.25 7.53
C THR A 174 -12.30 13.56 6.75
N LEU A 175 -12.29 13.39 5.43
CA LEU A 175 -13.50 13.55 4.62
C LEU A 175 -14.59 12.54 4.99
N GLY A 176 -14.20 11.27 5.23
CA GLY A 176 -15.11 10.21 5.69
C GLY A 176 -15.76 10.52 7.04
N TYR A 177 -14.98 11.02 8.00
CA TYR A 177 -15.45 11.46 9.30
C TYR A 177 -16.56 12.53 9.18
N TYR A 178 -16.47 13.41 8.20
CA TYR A 178 -17.52 14.40 7.90
C TYR A 178 -18.65 13.88 6.99
N GLY A 179 -18.71 12.56 6.75
CA GLY A 179 -19.80 11.92 6.00
C GLY A 179 -19.63 11.96 4.47
N VAL A 180 -18.45 12.32 3.96
CA VAL A 180 -18.20 12.23 2.52
C VAL A 180 -18.00 10.75 2.16
N GLY A 181 -18.93 10.20 1.37
CA GLY A 181 -18.83 8.81 0.89
C GLY A 181 -17.62 8.55 0.01
N GLY A 182 -17.16 7.30 -0.06
CA GLY A 182 -16.03 6.89 -0.89
C GLY A 182 -16.24 7.12 -2.39
N GLY A 183 -17.50 7.12 -2.85
CA GLY A 183 -17.83 7.10 -4.26
C GLY A 183 -17.57 5.72 -4.87
N PHE A 184 -17.32 5.65 -6.17
CA PHE A 184 -16.98 4.38 -6.80
C PHE A 184 -15.52 4.01 -6.58
N HIS A 185 -15.27 2.70 -6.61
CA HIS A 185 -13.92 2.14 -6.47
C HIS A 185 -13.06 2.44 -7.69
N ILE A 186 -11.77 2.69 -7.48
CA ILE A 186 -10.78 2.92 -8.52
C ILE A 186 -9.44 2.32 -8.14
N VAL A 187 -8.85 1.53 -9.02
CA VAL A 187 -7.49 0.99 -8.81
C VAL A 187 -6.47 1.94 -9.45
N LEU A 188 -5.60 2.50 -8.62
CA LEU A 188 -4.57 3.42 -9.09
C LEU A 188 -3.31 2.64 -9.52
N PRO A 189 -2.70 2.99 -10.66
CA PRO A 189 -1.44 2.39 -11.09
C PRO A 189 -0.36 2.57 -10.01
N PHE A 190 0.32 1.50 -9.63
CA PHE A 190 1.36 1.42 -8.60
C PHE A 190 0.91 1.68 -7.16
N LEU A 191 -0.22 2.35 -6.94
CA LEU A 191 -0.74 2.68 -5.61
C LEU A 191 -1.75 1.65 -5.10
N GLY A 192 -2.37 0.91 -6.01
CA GLY A 192 -3.33 -0.16 -5.68
C GLY A 192 -4.77 0.33 -5.50
N PRO A 193 -5.58 -0.44 -4.74
CA PRO A 193 -6.97 -0.13 -4.46
C PRO A 193 -7.18 1.25 -3.84
N SER A 194 -8.22 1.95 -4.26
CA SER A 194 -8.63 3.27 -3.78
C SER A 194 -10.11 3.49 -4.09
N ASN A 195 -10.65 4.63 -3.68
CA ASN A 195 -11.94 5.12 -4.13
C ASN A 195 -11.85 6.59 -4.52
N LEU A 196 -12.92 7.14 -5.03
CA LEU A 196 -12.92 8.51 -5.57
C LEU A 196 -12.52 9.54 -4.50
N ARG A 197 -13.08 9.45 -3.30
CA ARG A 197 -12.73 10.32 -2.16
C ARG A 197 -11.25 10.25 -1.84
N ASP A 198 -10.73 9.04 -1.68
CA ASP A 198 -9.36 8.80 -1.23
C ASP A 198 -8.35 9.17 -2.33
N MET A 199 -8.71 8.99 -3.61
CA MET A 199 -7.91 9.47 -4.74
C MET A 199 -7.74 11.00 -4.71
N PHE A 200 -8.82 11.75 -4.45
CA PHE A 200 -8.73 13.21 -4.33
C PHE A 200 -7.99 13.65 -3.07
N SER A 201 -8.06 12.89 -1.98
CA SER A 201 -7.37 13.19 -0.74
C SER A 201 -5.84 13.07 -0.84
N LEU A 202 -5.32 12.34 -1.82
CA LEU A 202 -3.87 12.26 -2.06
C LEU A 202 -3.22 13.63 -2.28
N TYR A 203 -3.95 14.59 -2.84
CA TYR A 203 -3.39 15.91 -3.12
C TYR A 203 -3.14 16.73 -1.83
N PRO A 204 -4.10 16.92 -0.91
CA PRO A 204 -3.85 17.55 0.39
C PRO A 204 -2.76 16.83 1.20
N ASP A 205 -2.79 15.50 1.26
CA ASP A 205 -1.78 14.73 2.00
C ASP A 205 -0.38 14.93 1.40
N MET A 206 -0.25 14.95 0.08
CA MET A 206 1.01 15.26 -0.60
C MET A 206 1.52 16.66 -0.27
N GLN A 207 0.64 17.65 -0.08
CA GLN A 207 1.04 19.01 0.33
C GLN A 207 1.54 19.05 1.78
N MET A 208 1.13 18.12 2.61
CA MET A 208 1.60 17.98 4.00
C MET A 208 2.82 17.06 4.13
N ASP A 209 3.20 16.31 3.08
CA ASP A 209 4.36 15.41 3.08
C ASP A 209 5.66 16.22 2.88
N PRO A 210 6.57 16.27 3.88
CA PRO A 210 7.84 16.98 3.74
C PRO A 210 8.73 16.45 2.60
N VAL A 211 8.58 15.19 2.19
CA VAL A 211 9.33 14.61 1.05
C VAL A 211 9.01 15.35 -0.25
N TYR A 212 7.79 15.86 -0.39
CA TYR A 212 7.38 16.63 -1.56
C TYR A 212 8.20 17.93 -1.75
N TYR A 213 8.73 18.49 -0.67
CA TYR A 213 9.51 19.73 -0.69
C TYR A 213 11.03 19.49 -0.79
N VAL A 214 11.49 18.26 -0.73
CA VAL A 214 12.92 17.95 -0.87
C VAL A 214 13.42 18.38 -2.25
N GLY A 215 14.54 19.11 -2.24
CA GLY A 215 15.13 19.65 -3.47
C GLY A 215 14.57 21.00 -3.92
N ASN A 216 13.47 21.49 -3.31
CA ASN A 216 13.04 22.87 -3.45
C ASN A 216 14.06 23.79 -2.78
N ARG A 217 14.88 24.46 -3.57
CA ARG A 217 15.77 25.49 -3.02
C ARG A 217 14.97 26.77 -2.84
N PRO A 218 15.20 27.52 -1.73
CA PRO A 218 14.70 28.88 -1.62
C PRO A 218 15.18 29.70 -2.82
N TYR A 219 14.36 30.62 -3.28
CA TYR A 219 14.45 31.37 -4.54
C TYR A 219 15.79 32.06 -4.84
N ASN A 220 16.75 32.10 -3.90
CA ASN A 220 17.96 32.92 -3.96
C ASN A 220 19.28 32.18 -4.21
N PHE A 221 19.24 30.86 -4.55
CA PHE A 221 20.46 30.17 -4.92
C PHE A 221 20.58 30.04 -6.44
N PRO A 222 21.74 30.34 -7.04
CA PRO A 222 21.93 30.17 -8.49
C PRO A 222 21.68 28.70 -8.88
N LYS A 223 20.80 28.51 -9.85
CA LYS A 223 20.54 27.21 -10.46
C LYS A 223 21.83 26.71 -11.11
N LYS A 224 22.52 25.74 -10.50
CA LYS A 224 23.47 24.89 -11.23
C LYS A 224 22.63 23.85 -11.96
N GLU A 225 22.40 24.11 -13.23
CA GLU A 225 21.72 23.21 -14.14
C GLU A 225 22.55 21.94 -14.29
N GLY A 226 22.02 20.84 -13.80
CA GLY A 226 22.45 19.50 -14.14
C GLY A 226 21.17 18.74 -14.52
N GLU A 227 20.75 18.94 -15.75
CA GLU A 227 19.62 18.26 -16.34
C GLU A 227 20.09 16.87 -16.78
N TYR A 228 19.83 15.84 -15.99
CA TYR A 228 20.04 14.46 -16.39
C TYR A 228 18.72 13.93 -16.97
N LEU A 229 18.70 13.54 -18.22
CA LEU A 229 17.53 12.94 -18.90
C LEU A 229 16.27 13.83 -18.95
N GLY A 230 16.40 15.14 -19.03
CA GLY A 230 15.24 16.05 -19.04
C GLY A 230 14.54 16.18 -17.68
N LEU A 231 15.10 15.61 -16.61
CA LEU A 231 14.56 15.64 -15.27
C LEU A 231 15.30 16.65 -14.41
N ASN A 232 14.56 17.46 -13.68
CA ASN A 232 15.18 18.36 -12.75
C ASN A 232 15.69 17.58 -11.51
N ARG A 233 16.73 18.09 -10.87
CA ARG A 233 17.36 17.47 -9.70
C ARG A 233 16.39 17.22 -8.55
N GLN A 234 15.38 18.07 -8.40
CA GLN A 234 14.33 17.94 -7.39
C GLN A 234 13.51 16.67 -7.62
N THR A 235 13.02 16.47 -8.85
CA THR A 235 12.22 15.29 -9.19
C THR A 235 13.02 14.00 -8.92
N ILE A 236 14.30 13.96 -9.27
CA ILE A 236 15.17 12.80 -9.00
C ILE A 236 15.30 12.55 -7.50
N GLN A 237 15.51 13.57 -6.69
CA GLN A 237 15.65 13.41 -5.23
C GLN A 237 14.36 12.94 -4.57
N GLN A 238 13.21 13.51 -4.96
CA GLN A 238 11.90 13.08 -4.46
C GLN A 238 11.59 11.63 -4.85
N THR A 239 11.82 11.28 -6.11
CA THR A 239 11.60 9.90 -6.60
C THR A 239 12.48 8.90 -5.84
N ASN A 240 13.76 9.20 -5.62
CA ASN A 240 14.66 8.31 -4.88
C ASN A 240 14.20 8.10 -3.44
N LEU A 241 13.71 9.14 -2.76
CA LEU A 241 13.18 9.02 -1.40
C LEU A 241 11.88 8.21 -1.36
N LEU A 242 10.97 8.41 -2.32
CA LEU A 242 9.75 7.63 -2.45
C LEU A 242 10.05 6.15 -2.74
N MET A 243 11.00 5.87 -3.63
CA MET A 243 11.46 4.51 -3.91
C MET A 243 12.06 3.85 -2.66
N LEU A 244 12.95 4.55 -1.94
CA LEU A 244 13.53 4.03 -0.71
C LEU A 244 12.45 3.73 0.32
N LYS A 245 11.49 4.65 0.55
CA LYS A 245 10.35 4.46 1.45
C LYS A 245 9.55 3.21 1.07
N THR A 246 9.21 3.06 -0.22
CA THR A 246 8.40 1.96 -0.73
C THR A 246 9.13 0.63 -0.64
N VAL A 247 10.36 0.53 -1.15
CA VAL A 247 11.16 -0.70 -1.12
C VAL A 247 11.45 -1.14 0.32
N ASN A 248 11.78 -0.18 1.20
CA ASN A 248 12.00 -0.47 2.62
C ASN A 248 10.73 -1.02 3.29
N ARG A 249 9.56 -0.40 3.04
CA ARG A 249 8.27 -0.86 3.56
C ARG A 249 7.97 -2.29 3.10
N GLU A 250 8.09 -2.55 1.79
CA GLU A 250 7.81 -3.87 1.23
C GLU A 250 8.82 -4.92 1.72
N SER A 251 10.08 -4.56 1.93
CA SER A 251 11.09 -5.47 2.48
C SER A 251 10.77 -5.98 3.90
N LEU A 252 9.95 -5.26 4.65
CA LEU A 252 9.45 -5.63 5.98
C LEU A 252 8.15 -6.46 5.92
N ARG A 253 7.49 -6.53 4.74
CA ARG A 253 6.20 -7.18 4.51
C ARG A 253 6.27 -8.36 3.54
N ILE A 254 7.46 -8.81 3.18
CA ILE A 254 7.65 -9.92 2.24
C ILE A 254 6.84 -11.14 2.69
N GLY A 255 6.07 -11.72 1.77
CA GLY A 255 5.19 -12.86 2.00
C GLY A 255 3.76 -12.50 2.43
N GLN A 256 3.49 -11.28 2.88
CA GLN A 256 2.13 -10.88 3.28
C GLN A 256 1.18 -10.80 2.07
N TYR A 257 1.65 -10.20 0.98
CA TYR A 257 0.86 -10.09 -0.25
C TYR A 257 0.58 -11.46 -0.89
N GLU A 258 1.58 -12.32 -0.94
CA GLU A 258 1.42 -13.69 -1.47
C GLU A 258 0.44 -14.52 -0.64
N ASN A 259 0.43 -14.33 0.69
CA ASN A 259 -0.54 -15.00 1.54
C ASN A 259 -1.95 -14.46 1.31
N LEU A 260 -2.12 -13.14 1.24
CA LEU A 260 -3.39 -12.50 0.93
C LEU A 260 -3.95 -12.98 -0.42
N LYS A 261 -3.10 -13.09 -1.44
CA LYS A 261 -3.48 -13.53 -2.78
C LYS A 261 -3.94 -14.99 -2.82
N LYS A 262 -3.41 -15.86 -1.96
CA LYS A 262 -3.82 -17.28 -1.92
C LYS A 262 -5.28 -17.48 -1.52
N ASP A 263 -5.81 -16.57 -0.72
CA ASP A 263 -7.18 -16.65 -0.20
C ASP A 263 -8.21 -16.05 -1.19
N ALA A 264 -7.73 -15.43 -2.29
CA ALA A 264 -8.57 -14.80 -3.29
C ALA A 264 -8.97 -15.79 -4.40
N ILE A 265 -10.26 -15.96 -4.66
CA ILE A 265 -10.79 -16.66 -5.84
C ILE A 265 -10.60 -15.76 -7.07
N GLU A 266 -11.02 -14.50 -6.97
CA GLU A 266 -10.77 -13.44 -7.94
C GLU A 266 -10.07 -12.29 -7.26
N LEU A 267 -8.90 -11.90 -7.80
CA LEU A 267 -8.02 -10.97 -7.12
C LEU A 267 -8.62 -9.56 -7.00
N TYR A 268 -9.28 -9.06 -8.07
CA TYR A 268 -9.81 -7.70 -8.06
C TYR A 268 -10.96 -7.52 -7.06
N PRO A 269 -12.06 -8.29 -7.10
CA PRO A 269 -13.14 -8.15 -6.12
C PRO A 269 -12.65 -8.32 -4.69
N PHE A 270 -11.79 -9.30 -4.45
CA PHE A 270 -11.22 -9.56 -3.13
C PHE A 270 -10.43 -8.35 -2.59
N LEU A 271 -9.52 -7.77 -3.37
CA LEU A 271 -8.73 -6.61 -2.93
C LEU A 271 -9.60 -5.35 -2.75
N ARG A 272 -10.63 -5.17 -3.59
CA ARG A 272 -11.62 -4.10 -3.44
C ARG A 272 -12.33 -4.21 -2.09
N ASP A 273 -12.86 -5.38 -1.78
CA ASP A 273 -13.67 -5.60 -0.58
C ASP A 273 -12.81 -5.47 0.69
N VAL A 274 -11.59 -6.01 0.67
CA VAL A 274 -10.61 -5.82 1.76
C VAL A 274 -10.29 -4.34 1.97
N TYR A 275 -10.10 -3.58 0.88
CA TYR A 275 -9.82 -2.15 0.96
C TYR A 275 -10.99 -1.37 1.56
N GLU A 276 -12.21 -1.56 1.02
CA GLU A 276 -13.39 -0.79 1.47
C GLU A 276 -13.76 -1.12 2.92
N GLN A 277 -13.69 -2.40 3.34
CA GLN A 277 -13.93 -2.79 4.73
C GLN A 277 -12.89 -2.19 5.68
N ASN A 278 -11.60 -2.27 5.33
CA ASN A 278 -10.55 -1.68 6.14
C ASN A 278 -10.71 -0.14 6.22
N ARG A 279 -11.13 0.48 5.11
CA ARG A 279 -11.32 1.92 5.05
C ARG A 279 -12.50 2.39 5.88
N ALA A 280 -13.62 1.66 5.83
CA ALA A 280 -14.79 1.91 6.69
C ALA A 280 -14.41 1.86 8.17
N LYS A 281 -13.69 0.79 8.56
CA LYS A 281 -13.22 0.63 9.95
C LYS A 281 -12.34 1.80 10.41
N LEU A 282 -11.37 2.23 9.58
CA LEU A 282 -10.47 3.35 9.91
C LEU A 282 -11.19 4.70 10.04
N ILE A 283 -12.36 4.88 9.43
CA ILE A 283 -13.17 6.11 9.54
C ILE A 283 -14.01 6.08 10.82
N GLU A 284 -14.41 4.90 11.29
CA GLU A 284 -15.20 4.72 12.52
C GLU A 284 -14.33 4.84 13.80
N GLU A 285 -13.03 4.61 13.75
CA GLU A 285 -12.07 4.77 14.85
C GLU A 285 -11.82 6.24 15.18
#